data_f6b0a0e678fb5d26eb08b4e8902a0b28
#
_entry.id   f6b0a0e678fb5d26eb08b4e8902a0b28
#
_cell.length_a   1.000
_cell.length_b   1.000
_cell.length_c   1.000
_cell.angle_alpha   90.00
_cell.angle_beta   90.00
_cell.angle_gamma   90.00
#
_symmetry.space_group_name_H-M   'P 1'
#
loop_
_entity.id
_entity.type
_entity.pdbx_description
1 polymer ?
#
loop_
_entity_poly.entity_id
_entity_poly.type
_entity_poly.pdbx_seq_one_letter_code
_entity_poly.pdbx_strand_id
1 'polypeptide(L)'
;MHIADQLSPLNALSPLDGRYAARGKALRGLLSEAGFMAHRVEVEIAWLVALSDAGLPELPSFSADARAVLRRLVDDFSEADAARIKEIERTTNHDVKAVEYWLKERVAGHDELARAAEFIHFACTSEDINNTSHALMLTRARDQVLLPVLRQLQGRLAELAAAHADQPMLARTHGQPASPTTLGKEFANVAARLARGIAAIEAVQPLAKLNGATGNYNAHLAAYPEIDWPAFSARVLAGLGLEQNRHTIQIEPHDWMAALFDAIARANTIILDFDRDVWGYISLGYFKQRLKEGEVGSSTMPHKVNPIDFENSEGNIGLANAVLRHLAEKLPVSRWQRDLTDSTVLRNLGVALGYCLVAYDACLRGIDKLEVNAAAIDADIDACWEVLAEPVQTVMRRYGLPQPYEQLKALTRGRGITEQALREFIAGLDLPAEPKARLLAMTPRSYVGLAARLAREL
;
A
#
# COMPACT_ATOMS: atom_id res chain seq x y z
N MET A 1 -38.19 -7.50 12.99
CA MET A 1 -37.21 -7.22 11.91
C MET A 1 -36.71 -8.57 11.44
N HIS A 2 -37.01 -8.97 10.20
CA HIS A 2 -36.55 -10.25 9.65
C HIS A 2 -35.37 -9.94 8.70
N ILE A 3 -34.16 -10.28 9.13
CA ILE A 3 -32.97 -10.24 8.28
C ILE A 3 -32.72 -11.67 7.81
N ALA A 4 -32.55 -11.87 6.51
CA ALA A 4 -32.34 -13.20 5.93
C ALA A 4 -31.07 -13.85 6.47
N ASP A 5 -31.11 -15.16 6.74
CA ASP A 5 -29.97 -15.94 7.19
C ASP A 5 -28.91 -16.12 6.08
N GLN A 6 -29.32 -15.98 4.82
CA GLN A 6 -28.41 -16.07 3.68
C GLN A 6 -27.58 -14.79 3.58
N LEU A 7 -26.25 -14.93 3.57
CA LEU A 7 -25.30 -13.83 3.47
C LEU A 7 -25.50 -13.03 2.18
N SER A 8 -25.60 -11.72 2.33
CA SER A 8 -25.65 -10.76 1.22
C SER A 8 -24.88 -9.49 1.58
N PRO A 9 -24.54 -8.62 0.63
CA PRO A 9 -23.89 -7.35 0.93
C PRO A 9 -24.66 -6.44 1.91
N LEU A 10 -25.98 -6.62 2.02
CA LEU A 10 -26.82 -5.82 2.90
C LEU A 10 -26.82 -6.30 4.35
N ASN A 11 -26.51 -7.57 4.60
CA ASN A 11 -26.45 -8.17 5.94
C ASN A 11 -25.03 -8.62 6.33
N ALA A 12 -24.00 -8.31 5.51
CA ALA A 12 -22.62 -8.59 5.81
C ALA A 12 -22.14 -7.76 7.01
N LEU A 13 -21.45 -8.41 7.95
CA LEU A 13 -20.88 -7.74 9.13
C LEU A 13 -19.65 -6.89 8.76
N SER A 14 -18.85 -7.36 7.82
CA SER A 14 -17.71 -6.59 7.31
C SER A 14 -18.17 -5.61 6.23
N PRO A 15 -17.84 -4.31 6.32
CA PRO A 15 -18.11 -3.36 5.24
C PRO A 15 -17.37 -3.69 3.94
N LEU A 16 -16.28 -4.47 3.99
CA LEU A 16 -15.57 -4.93 2.81
C LEU A 16 -16.41 -5.90 1.96
N ASP A 17 -17.28 -6.69 2.58
CA ASP A 17 -18.20 -7.61 1.90
C ASP A 17 -19.60 -7.01 1.75
N GLY A 18 -19.85 -5.86 2.39
CA GLY A 18 -21.09 -5.08 2.29
C GLY A 18 -20.92 -3.84 1.42
N ARG A 19 -20.88 -2.67 2.07
CA ARG A 19 -20.83 -1.35 1.43
C ARG A 19 -19.69 -1.19 0.41
N TYR A 20 -18.52 -1.79 0.67
CA TYR A 20 -17.34 -1.68 -0.18
C TYR A 20 -17.08 -2.92 -1.05
N ALA A 21 -18.03 -3.84 -1.13
CA ALA A 21 -17.86 -5.13 -1.82
C ALA A 21 -17.36 -4.99 -3.26
N ALA A 22 -17.86 -4.00 -4.00
CA ALA A 22 -17.42 -3.76 -5.39
C ALA A 22 -15.96 -3.29 -5.48
N ARG A 23 -15.44 -2.60 -4.47
CA ARG A 23 -14.07 -2.05 -4.44
C ARG A 23 -13.03 -3.12 -4.13
N GLY A 24 -13.38 -4.13 -3.32
CA GLY A 24 -12.52 -5.25 -2.99
C GLY A 24 -12.45 -6.34 -4.07
N LYS A 25 -13.17 -6.19 -5.20
CA LYS A 25 -13.32 -7.26 -6.21
C LYS A 25 -11.98 -7.80 -6.72
N ALA A 26 -10.98 -6.92 -6.95
CA ALA A 26 -9.68 -7.32 -7.47
C ALA A 26 -8.88 -8.23 -6.51
N LEU A 27 -9.16 -8.17 -5.20
CA LEU A 27 -8.49 -8.99 -4.19
C LEU A 27 -9.18 -10.33 -3.94
N ARG A 28 -10.44 -10.52 -4.35
CA ARG A 28 -11.22 -11.71 -3.99
C ARG A 28 -10.62 -13.01 -4.52
N GLY A 29 -10.20 -13.04 -5.79
CA GLY A 29 -9.55 -14.21 -6.37
C GLY A 29 -8.19 -14.55 -5.75
N LEU A 30 -7.60 -13.60 -5.01
CA LEU A 30 -6.28 -13.76 -4.41
C LEU A 30 -6.36 -14.06 -2.90
N LEU A 31 -7.22 -13.34 -2.16
CA LEU A 31 -7.17 -13.30 -0.69
C LEU A 31 -8.43 -13.84 0.00
N SER A 32 -9.41 -14.33 -0.76
CA SER A 32 -10.56 -15.04 -0.19
C SER A 32 -10.21 -16.48 0.19
N GLU A 33 -11.12 -17.16 0.90
CA GLU A 33 -10.97 -18.59 1.21
C GLU A 33 -10.83 -19.44 -0.08
N ALA A 34 -11.63 -19.16 -1.12
CA ALA A 34 -11.50 -19.83 -2.42
C ALA A 34 -10.16 -19.49 -3.10
N GLY A 35 -9.70 -18.25 -3.02
CA GLY A 35 -8.39 -17.84 -3.50
C GLY A 35 -7.26 -18.57 -2.79
N PHE A 36 -7.34 -18.74 -1.47
CA PHE A 36 -6.36 -19.52 -0.72
C PHE A 36 -6.33 -21.00 -1.13
N MET A 37 -7.51 -21.60 -1.34
CA MET A 37 -7.59 -23.00 -1.85
C MET A 37 -6.98 -23.12 -3.24
N ALA A 38 -7.24 -22.20 -4.14
CA ALA A 38 -6.64 -22.17 -5.47
C ALA A 38 -5.10 -22.15 -5.42
N HIS A 39 -4.52 -21.31 -4.54
CA HIS A 39 -3.07 -21.26 -4.37
C HIS A 39 -2.51 -22.53 -3.73
N ARG A 40 -3.22 -23.17 -2.81
CA ARG A 40 -2.83 -24.49 -2.28
C ARG A 40 -2.79 -25.55 -3.38
N VAL A 41 -3.79 -25.59 -4.24
CA VAL A 41 -3.83 -26.50 -5.41
C VAL A 41 -2.65 -26.23 -6.33
N GLU A 42 -2.32 -24.99 -6.60
CA GLU A 42 -1.16 -24.60 -7.42
C GLU A 42 0.15 -25.10 -6.80
N VAL A 43 0.35 -24.92 -5.50
CA VAL A 43 1.57 -25.36 -4.80
C VAL A 43 1.69 -26.88 -4.78
N GLU A 44 0.62 -27.60 -4.47
CA GLU A 44 0.59 -29.07 -4.49
C GLU A 44 0.93 -29.61 -5.88
N ILE A 45 0.36 -29.03 -6.93
CA ILE A 45 0.64 -29.43 -8.33
C ILE A 45 2.07 -29.10 -8.73
N ALA A 46 2.58 -27.92 -8.35
CA ALA A 46 3.96 -27.54 -8.62
C ALA A 46 4.95 -28.52 -7.97
N TRP A 47 4.68 -28.91 -6.71
CA TRP A 47 5.46 -29.90 -5.99
C TRP A 47 5.40 -31.27 -6.67
N LEU A 48 4.20 -31.76 -6.99
CA LEU A 48 3.99 -33.06 -7.64
C LEU A 48 4.70 -33.16 -9.02
N VAL A 49 4.58 -32.09 -9.83
CA VAL A 49 5.25 -32.02 -11.13
C VAL A 49 6.76 -32.02 -10.97
N ALA A 50 7.29 -31.24 -10.02
CA ALA A 50 8.72 -31.22 -9.74
C ALA A 50 9.25 -32.59 -9.28
N LEU A 51 8.50 -33.31 -8.44
CA LEU A 51 8.84 -34.67 -8.03
C LEU A 51 8.90 -35.62 -9.23
N SER A 52 7.96 -35.53 -10.17
CA SER A 52 7.99 -36.36 -11.38
C SER A 52 9.22 -36.09 -12.26
N ASP A 53 9.77 -34.85 -12.19
CA ASP A 53 10.97 -34.46 -12.93
C ASP A 53 12.29 -34.77 -12.17
N ALA A 54 12.19 -35.27 -10.93
CA ALA A 54 13.36 -35.58 -10.10
C ALA A 54 14.07 -36.89 -10.48
N GLY A 55 13.52 -37.70 -11.39
CA GLY A 55 14.06 -38.98 -11.81
C GLY A 55 13.87 -40.10 -10.77
N LEU A 56 12.78 -39.99 -9.98
CA LEU A 56 12.42 -41.01 -8.99
C LEU A 56 12.02 -42.32 -9.70
N PRO A 57 12.53 -43.49 -9.29
CA PRO A 57 12.16 -44.75 -9.92
C PRO A 57 10.66 -45.06 -9.85
N GLU A 58 10.01 -44.64 -8.75
CA GLU A 58 8.59 -44.90 -8.49
C GLU A 58 7.66 -43.82 -9.10
N LEU A 59 8.23 -42.68 -9.54
CA LEU A 59 7.48 -41.59 -10.13
C LEU A 59 8.16 -41.11 -11.43
N PRO A 60 7.85 -41.72 -12.57
CA PRO A 60 8.38 -41.29 -13.87
C PRO A 60 7.90 -39.87 -14.23
N SER A 61 8.69 -39.20 -15.05
CA SER A 61 8.33 -37.87 -15.58
C SER A 61 6.99 -37.90 -16.30
N PHE A 62 6.09 -36.99 -15.97
CA PHE A 62 4.74 -36.93 -16.52
C PHE A 62 4.74 -36.63 -18.02
N SER A 63 3.85 -37.31 -18.75
CA SER A 63 3.54 -37.04 -20.13
C SER A 63 2.99 -35.59 -20.33
N ALA A 64 3.01 -35.09 -21.56
CA ALA A 64 2.45 -33.82 -21.90
C ALA A 64 0.93 -33.74 -21.58
N ASP A 65 0.20 -34.87 -21.75
CA ASP A 65 -1.22 -34.96 -21.44
C ASP A 65 -1.48 -34.87 -19.93
N ALA A 66 -0.75 -35.64 -19.12
CA ALA A 66 -0.84 -35.55 -17.66
C ALA A 66 -0.55 -34.12 -17.12
N ARG A 67 0.49 -33.47 -17.65
CA ARG A 67 0.82 -32.08 -17.32
C ARG A 67 -0.29 -31.12 -17.73
N ALA A 68 -0.94 -31.34 -18.87
CA ALA A 68 -2.05 -30.52 -19.34
C ALA A 68 -3.28 -30.68 -18.42
N VAL A 69 -3.55 -31.90 -17.93
CA VAL A 69 -4.61 -32.13 -16.92
C VAL A 69 -4.30 -31.37 -15.64
N LEU A 70 -3.09 -31.52 -15.10
CA LEU A 70 -2.71 -30.82 -13.86
C LEU A 70 -2.76 -29.29 -14.00
N ARG A 71 -2.33 -28.76 -15.15
CA ARG A 71 -2.42 -27.31 -15.41
C ARG A 71 -3.86 -26.81 -15.40
N ARG A 72 -4.78 -27.53 -16.04
CA ARG A 72 -6.21 -27.17 -16.03
C ARG A 72 -6.81 -27.18 -14.63
N LEU A 73 -6.36 -28.02 -13.71
CA LEU A 73 -6.82 -27.98 -12.31
C LEU A 73 -6.44 -26.66 -11.60
N VAL A 74 -5.35 -26.02 -12.02
CA VAL A 74 -4.96 -24.71 -11.53
C VAL A 74 -5.70 -23.58 -12.26
N ASP A 75 -5.65 -23.60 -13.61
CA ASP A 75 -6.13 -22.51 -14.45
C ASP A 75 -7.66 -22.35 -14.39
N ASP A 76 -8.39 -23.46 -14.30
CA ASP A 76 -9.86 -23.52 -14.29
C ASP A 76 -10.47 -23.65 -12.89
N PHE A 77 -9.67 -23.47 -11.82
CA PHE A 77 -10.16 -23.59 -10.44
C PHE A 77 -11.30 -22.61 -10.16
N SER A 78 -12.40 -23.10 -9.62
CA SER A 78 -13.64 -22.36 -9.46
C SER A 78 -14.19 -22.39 -8.03
N GLU A 79 -15.21 -21.56 -7.75
CA GLU A 79 -15.94 -21.59 -6.47
C GLU A 79 -16.62 -22.95 -6.23
N ALA A 80 -16.99 -23.68 -7.29
CA ALA A 80 -17.56 -25.03 -7.16
C ALA A 80 -16.51 -26.02 -6.65
N ASP A 81 -15.24 -25.89 -7.08
CA ASP A 81 -14.14 -26.70 -6.59
C ASP A 81 -13.83 -26.37 -5.11
N ALA A 82 -13.82 -25.07 -4.78
CA ALA A 82 -13.69 -24.65 -3.38
C ALA A 82 -14.83 -25.19 -2.50
N ALA A 83 -16.06 -25.17 -2.98
CA ALA A 83 -17.21 -25.74 -2.26
C ALA A 83 -17.04 -27.26 -2.05
N ARG A 84 -16.53 -28.01 -3.05
CA ARG A 84 -16.23 -29.44 -2.93
C ARG A 84 -15.15 -29.70 -1.87
N ILE A 85 -14.07 -28.89 -1.87
CA ILE A 85 -13.01 -28.98 -0.84
C ILE A 85 -13.62 -28.74 0.55
N LYS A 86 -14.50 -27.75 0.72
CA LYS A 86 -15.17 -27.48 2.01
C LYS A 86 -16.11 -28.61 2.43
N GLU A 87 -16.74 -29.30 1.49
CA GLU A 87 -17.53 -30.50 1.79
C GLU A 87 -16.65 -31.64 2.35
N ILE A 88 -15.50 -31.89 1.74
CA ILE A 88 -14.51 -32.89 2.23
C ILE A 88 -13.99 -32.46 3.62
N GLU A 89 -13.67 -31.17 3.80
CA GLU A 89 -13.17 -30.63 5.07
C GLU A 89 -14.14 -30.86 6.23
N ARG A 90 -15.47 -30.78 6.00
CA ARG A 90 -16.48 -31.06 7.05
C ARG A 90 -16.32 -32.46 7.67
N THR A 91 -15.83 -33.42 6.92
CA THR A 91 -15.59 -34.79 7.40
C THR A 91 -14.20 -34.97 7.97
N THR A 92 -13.18 -34.38 7.31
CA THR A 92 -11.79 -34.56 7.70
C THR A 92 -11.39 -33.66 8.86
N ASN A 93 -12.09 -32.55 9.07
CA ASN A 93 -11.77 -31.46 9.99
C ASN A 93 -10.31 -30.95 9.81
N HIS A 94 -9.83 -30.99 8.56
CA HIS A 94 -8.47 -30.58 8.19
C HIS A 94 -8.44 -30.02 6.77
N ASP A 95 -8.14 -28.73 6.65
CA ASP A 95 -8.26 -27.95 5.42
C ASP A 95 -7.28 -28.39 4.31
N VAL A 96 -5.96 -28.53 4.63
CA VAL A 96 -4.97 -28.97 3.64
C VAL A 96 -5.20 -30.41 3.21
N LYS A 97 -5.60 -31.28 4.15
CA LYS A 97 -5.93 -32.69 3.82
C LYS A 97 -7.16 -32.77 2.90
N ALA A 98 -8.10 -31.85 3.04
CA ALA A 98 -9.24 -31.77 2.13
C ALA A 98 -8.80 -31.39 0.69
N VAL A 99 -7.82 -30.52 0.53
CA VAL A 99 -7.22 -30.19 -0.79
C VAL A 99 -6.54 -31.42 -1.39
N GLU A 100 -5.76 -32.17 -0.61
CA GLU A 100 -5.12 -33.41 -1.05
C GLU A 100 -6.16 -34.43 -1.55
N TYR A 101 -7.24 -34.65 -0.79
CA TYR A 101 -8.29 -35.58 -1.19
C TYR A 101 -9.03 -35.10 -2.45
N TRP A 102 -9.33 -33.84 -2.55
CA TRP A 102 -9.91 -33.26 -3.76
C TRP A 102 -9.01 -33.48 -4.99
N LEU A 103 -7.70 -33.24 -4.87
CA LEU A 103 -6.75 -33.52 -5.93
C LEU A 103 -6.76 -35.00 -6.34
N LYS A 104 -6.76 -35.93 -5.37
CA LYS A 104 -6.85 -37.38 -5.62
C LYS A 104 -8.14 -37.74 -6.37
N GLU A 105 -9.29 -37.13 -5.99
CA GLU A 105 -10.56 -37.28 -6.71
C GLU A 105 -10.45 -36.80 -8.18
N ARG A 106 -9.82 -35.65 -8.38
CA ARG A 106 -9.70 -35.02 -9.73
C ARG A 106 -8.77 -35.77 -10.67
N VAL A 107 -7.74 -36.42 -10.17
CA VAL A 107 -6.78 -37.17 -10.97
C VAL A 107 -7.12 -38.63 -11.16
N ALA A 108 -8.10 -39.17 -10.44
CA ALA A 108 -8.47 -40.59 -10.45
C ALA A 108 -8.90 -41.13 -11.84
N GLY A 109 -9.41 -40.25 -12.71
CA GLY A 109 -9.81 -40.62 -14.07
C GLY A 109 -8.69 -40.64 -15.09
N HIS A 110 -7.44 -40.33 -14.72
CA HIS A 110 -6.29 -40.30 -15.63
C HIS A 110 -5.25 -41.36 -15.15
N ASP A 111 -5.08 -42.42 -15.90
CA ASP A 111 -4.30 -43.60 -15.47
C ASP A 111 -2.90 -43.29 -14.95
N GLU A 112 -2.17 -42.37 -15.59
CA GLU A 112 -0.82 -41.98 -15.20
C GLU A 112 -0.84 -41.23 -13.85
N LEU A 113 -1.76 -40.26 -13.70
CA LEU A 113 -1.87 -39.44 -12.48
C LEU A 113 -2.48 -40.26 -11.32
N ALA A 114 -3.39 -41.18 -11.59
CA ALA A 114 -3.96 -42.07 -10.57
C ALA A 114 -2.87 -42.96 -9.92
N ARG A 115 -1.92 -43.42 -10.70
CA ARG A 115 -0.75 -44.18 -10.15
C ARG A 115 0.17 -43.32 -9.32
N ALA A 116 0.25 -42.02 -9.61
CA ALA A 116 1.06 -41.04 -8.90
C ALA A 116 0.34 -40.41 -7.69
N ALA A 117 -0.92 -40.76 -7.42
CA ALA A 117 -1.77 -40.08 -6.43
C ALA A 117 -1.18 -40.01 -5.01
N GLU A 118 -0.36 -41.02 -4.60
CA GLU A 118 0.28 -41.02 -3.29
C GLU A 118 1.49 -40.09 -3.19
N PHE A 119 1.95 -39.53 -4.32
CA PHE A 119 2.96 -38.48 -4.34
C PHE A 119 2.37 -37.07 -4.19
N ILE A 120 1.03 -36.92 -4.19
CA ILE A 120 0.38 -35.65 -3.78
C ILE A 120 0.70 -35.42 -2.30
N HIS A 121 1.15 -34.21 -1.94
CA HIS A 121 1.60 -33.87 -0.59
C HIS A 121 2.79 -34.68 -0.06
N PHE A 122 3.56 -35.34 -0.93
CA PHE A 122 4.65 -36.22 -0.53
C PHE A 122 5.73 -35.50 0.28
N ALA A 123 6.01 -36.02 1.47
CA ALA A 123 6.97 -35.50 2.46
C ALA A 123 6.69 -34.07 2.98
N CYS A 124 5.61 -33.42 2.53
CA CYS A 124 5.21 -32.11 2.99
C CYS A 124 4.53 -32.16 4.36
N THR A 125 4.59 -31.03 5.06
CA THR A 125 3.66 -30.67 6.12
C THR A 125 2.67 -29.64 5.59
N SER A 126 1.51 -29.48 6.24
CA SER A 126 0.51 -28.48 5.82
C SER A 126 1.09 -27.07 5.65
N GLU A 127 2.08 -26.72 6.46
CA GLU A 127 2.72 -25.42 6.37
C GLU A 127 3.65 -25.26 5.16
N ASP A 128 4.19 -26.30 4.60
CA ASP A 128 4.90 -26.20 3.32
C ASP A 128 3.97 -25.66 2.23
N ILE A 129 2.72 -26.11 2.24
CA ILE A 129 1.69 -25.67 1.30
C ILE A 129 1.14 -24.29 1.69
N ASN A 130 0.81 -24.09 2.97
CA ASN A 130 0.20 -22.84 3.46
C ASN A 130 1.12 -21.64 3.31
N ASN A 131 2.38 -21.73 3.79
CA ASN A 131 3.30 -20.59 3.71
C ASN A 131 3.60 -20.20 2.26
N THR A 132 3.80 -21.18 1.39
CA THR A 132 4.04 -20.95 -0.03
C THR A 132 2.82 -20.33 -0.70
N SER A 133 1.60 -20.80 -0.36
CA SER A 133 0.35 -20.20 -0.83
C SER A 133 0.19 -18.76 -0.37
N HIS A 134 0.43 -18.47 0.91
CA HIS A 134 0.36 -17.09 1.44
C HIS A 134 1.39 -16.18 0.76
N ALA A 135 2.59 -16.69 0.48
CA ALA A 135 3.61 -15.94 -0.24
C ALA A 135 3.15 -15.58 -1.66
N LEU A 136 2.54 -16.51 -2.40
CA LEU A 136 1.96 -16.26 -3.71
C LEU A 136 0.81 -15.26 -3.65
N MET A 137 -0.12 -15.46 -2.71
CA MET A 137 -1.27 -14.56 -2.49
C MET A 137 -0.83 -13.12 -2.24
N LEU A 138 0.09 -12.91 -1.31
CA LEU A 138 0.59 -11.58 -0.96
C LEU A 138 1.39 -10.93 -2.08
N THR A 139 2.26 -11.70 -2.75
CA THR A 139 3.03 -11.21 -3.89
C THR A 139 2.12 -10.76 -5.03
N ARG A 140 1.13 -11.57 -5.38
CA ARG A 140 0.16 -11.24 -6.42
C ARG A 140 -0.74 -10.06 -6.03
N ALA A 141 -1.21 -10.00 -4.79
CA ALA A 141 -1.99 -8.86 -4.30
C ALA A 141 -1.18 -7.56 -4.31
N ARG A 142 0.11 -7.62 -3.91
CA ARG A 142 1.05 -6.51 -3.99
C ARG A 142 1.23 -6.04 -5.44
N ASP A 143 1.64 -6.95 -6.33
CA ASP A 143 2.15 -6.61 -7.65
C ASP A 143 1.02 -6.30 -8.66
N GLN A 144 -0.10 -7.02 -8.57
CA GLN A 144 -1.20 -6.91 -9.52
C GLN A 144 -2.29 -5.91 -9.09
N VAL A 145 -2.38 -5.58 -7.79
CA VAL A 145 -3.47 -4.75 -7.28
C VAL A 145 -2.94 -3.51 -6.54
N LEU A 146 -2.15 -3.65 -5.48
CA LEU A 146 -1.77 -2.51 -4.64
C LEU A 146 -0.78 -1.56 -5.32
N LEU A 147 0.31 -2.09 -5.86
CA LEU A 147 1.33 -1.27 -6.53
C LEU A 147 0.79 -0.49 -7.73
N PRO A 148 -0.05 -1.06 -8.63
CA PRO A 148 -0.67 -0.31 -9.70
C PRO A 148 -1.48 0.90 -9.22
N VAL A 149 -2.29 0.73 -8.17
CA VAL A 149 -3.12 1.82 -7.62
C VAL A 149 -2.24 2.87 -6.91
N LEU A 150 -1.22 2.46 -6.16
CA LEU A 150 -0.28 3.38 -5.54
C LEU A 150 0.52 4.19 -6.57
N ARG A 151 0.95 3.56 -7.67
CA ARG A 151 1.62 4.25 -8.79
C ARG A 151 0.68 5.22 -9.49
N GLN A 152 -0.60 4.86 -9.67
CA GLN A 152 -1.60 5.77 -10.20
C GLN A 152 -1.76 7.00 -9.28
N LEU A 153 -1.85 6.80 -7.96
CA LEU A 153 -1.95 7.89 -6.99
C LEU A 153 -0.71 8.81 -7.04
N GLN A 154 0.48 8.21 -7.04
CA GLN A 154 1.74 8.94 -7.15
C GLN A 154 1.81 9.74 -8.47
N GLY A 155 1.39 9.15 -9.59
CA GLY A 155 1.34 9.82 -10.89
C GLY A 155 0.38 11.02 -10.90
N ARG A 156 -0.82 10.89 -10.31
CA ARG A 156 -1.77 12.00 -10.19
C ARG A 156 -1.23 13.15 -9.36
N LEU A 157 -0.50 12.85 -8.27
CA LEU A 157 0.17 13.86 -7.45
C LEU A 157 1.30 14.56 -8.22
N ALA A 158 2.07 13.82 -9.01
CA ALA A 158 3.13 14.38 -9.86
C ALA A 158 2.56 15.29 -10.97
N GLU A 159 1.44 14.92 -11.59
CA GLU A 159 0.72 15.77 -12.54
C GLU A 159 0.27 17.09 -11.90
N LEU A 160 -0.31 17.05 -10.70
CA LEU A 160 -0.71 18.25 -9.95
C LEU A 160 0.51 19.10 -9.56
N ALA A 161 1.61 18.46 -9.18
CA ALA A 161 2.87 19.15 -8.88
C ALA A 161 3.37 19.95 -10.08
N ALA A 162 3.40 19.35 -11.26
CA ALA A 162 3.82 19.99 -12.49
C ALA A 162 2.86 21.11 -12.93
N ALA A 163 1.53 20.86 -12.86
CA ALA A 163 0.51 21.79 -13.28
C ALA A 163 0.48 23.07 -12.43
N HIS A 164 0.82 22.97 -11.14
CA HIS A 164 0.78 24.08 -10.19
C HIS A 164 2.17 24.49 -9.68
N ALA A 165 3.22 24.14 -10.41
CA ALA A 165 4.60 24.45 -10.03
C ALA A 165 4.85 25.95 -9.80
N ASP A 166 4.20 26.79 -10.59
CA ASP A 166 4.37 28.26 -10.54
C ASP A 166 3.30 28.99 -9.71
N GLN A 167 2.33 28.28 -9.10
CA GLN A 167 1.33 28.91 -8.25
C GLN A 167 1.91 29.21 -6.87
N PRO A 168 2.26 30.48 -6.54
CA PRO A 168 2.75 30.83 -5.22
C PRO A 168 1.67 30.56 -4.17
N MET A 169 2.09 30.10 -3.01
CA MET A 169 1.20 29.77 -1.90
C MET A 169 1.88 30.12 -0.58
N LEU A 170 1.12 30.67 0.35
CA LEU A 170 1.61 30.90 1.71
C LEU A 170 1.77 29.58 2.44
N ALA A 171 2.97 29.27 2.93
CA ALA A 171 3.15 28.14 3.81
C ALA A 171 2.64 28.46 5.22
N ARG A 172 2.21 27.43 5.95
CA ARG A 172 1.73 27.55 7.32
C ARG A 172 2.48 26.60 8.24
N THR A 173 3.44 27.15 8.99
CA THR A 173 4.12 26.39 10.05
C THR A 173 3.42 26.68 11.39
N HIS A 174 3.13 25.66 12.18
CA HIS A 174 2.31 25.81 13.41
C HIS A 174 0.95 26.48 13.16
N GLY A 175 0.39 26.32 11.93
CA GLY A 175 -0.84 26.98 11.52
C GLY A 175 -0.71 28.49 11.24
N GLN A 176 0.49 29.08 11.38
CA GLN A 176 0.75 30.51 11.16
C GLN A 176 1.38 30.76 9.78
N PRO A 177 1.10 31.92 9.16
CA PRO A 177 1.78 32.36 7.96
C PRO A 177 3.29 32.30 8.10
N ALA A 178 3.95 31.69 7.11
CA ALA A 178 5.39 31.47 7.07
C ALA A 178 5.93 31.73 5.66
N SER A 179 7.22 31.49 5.45
CA SER A 179 7.90 31.68 4.16
C SER A 179 7.11 31.01 3.03
N PRO A 180 6.81 31.72 1.95
CA PRO A 180 6.02 31.19 0.83
C PRO A 180 6.66 29.97 0.16
N THR A 181 5.82 29.15 -0.42
CA THR A 181 6.12 27.99 -1.25
C THR A 181 5.35 28.09 -2.57
N THR A 182 5.23 26.99 -3.31
CA THR A 182 4.25 26.85 -4.39
C THR A 182 3.33 25.66 -4.13
N LEU A 183 2.09 25.74 -4.60
CA LEU A 183 1.15 24.65 -4.52
C LEU A 183 1.71 23.36 -5.14
N GLY A 184 2.38 23.47 -6.30
CA GLY A 184 3.03 22.34 -6.95
C GLY A 184 4.11 21.69 -6.08
N LYS A 185 4.89 22.50 -5.33
CA LYS A 185 5.93 21.97 -4.45
C LYS A 185 5.35 21.13 -3.29
N GLU A 186 4.18 21.49 -2.79
CA GLU A 186 3.48 20.71 -1.76
C GLU A 186 3.05 19.34 -2.29
N PHE A 187 2.45 19.27 -3.49
CA PHE A 187 2.16 18.00 -4.16
C PHE A 187 3.43 17.19 -4.47
N ALA A 188 4.50 17.85 -4.89
CA ALA A 188 5.78 17.20 -5.18
C ALA A 188 6.38 16.52 -3.94
N ASN A 189 6.26 17.15 -2.76
CA ASN A 189 6.69 16.53 -1.51
C ASN A 189 6.00 15.19 -1.26
N VAL A 190 4.68 15.13 -1.41
CA VAL A 190 3.90 13.90 -1.20
C VAL A 190 4.23 12.86 -2.27
N ALA A 191 4.28 13.26 -3.55
CA ALA A 191 4.60 12.35 -4.65
C ALA A 191 5.99 11.70 -4.48
N ALA A 192 7.00 12.49 -4.09
CA ALA A 192 8.35 11.98 -3.84
C ALA A 192 8.42 11.04 -2.62
N ARG A 193 7.68 11.34 -1.55
CA ARG A 193 7.57 10.46 -0.37
C ARG A 193 6.90 9.15 -0.74
N LEU A 194 5.79 9.20 -1.50
CA LEU A 194 5.05 8.03 -1.92
C LEU A 194 5.86 7.15 -2.87
N ALA A 195 6.65 7.74 -3.79
CA ALA A 195 7.56 7.00 -4.66
C ALA A 195 8.58 6.17 -3.85
N ARG A 196 9.16 6.75 -2.78
CA ARG A 196 10.02 6.00 -1.85
C ARG A 196 9.27 4.91 -1.08
N GLY A 197 8.02 5.15 -0.70
CA GLY A 197 7.16 4.16 -0.08
C GLY A 197 6.87 2.97 -1.01
N ILE A 198 6.57 3.25 -2.28
CA ILE A 198 6.36 2.23 -3.32
C ILE A 198 7.64 1.39 -3.50
N ALA A 199 8.80 2.03 -3.64
CA ALA A 199 10.07 1.32 -3.76
C ALA A 199 10.37 0.43 -2.55
N ALA A 200 10.02 0.86 -1.33
CA ALA A 200 10.17 0.04 -0.13
C ALA A 200 9.26 -1.19 -0.13
N ILE A 201 8.02 -1.08 -0.65
CA ILE A 201 7.11 -2.21 -0.80
C ILE A 201 7.63 -3.19 -1.85
N GLU A 202 8.14 -2.70 -2.98
CA GLU A 202 8.71 -3.51 -4.07
C GLU A 202 9.97 -4.26 -3.65
N ALA A 203 10.78 -3.68 -2.78
CA ALA A 203 12.03 -4.25 -2.33
C ALA A 203 11.87 -5.46 -1.39
N VAL A 204 10.67 -5.70 -0.85
CA VAL A 204 10.44 -6.83 0.05
C VAL A 204 10.43 -8.13 -0.76
N GLN A 205 11.39 -9.00 -0.49
CA GLN A 205 11.49 -10.32 -1.11
C GLN A 205 10.55 -11.31 -0.43
N PRO A 206 9.64 -11.97 -1.17
CA PRO A 206 8.77 -12.99 -0.61
C PRO A 206 9.57 -14.27 -0.38
N LEU A 207 9.57 -14.75 0.87
CA LEU A 207 10.24 -15.98 1.28
C LEU A 207 9.23 -17.11 1.46
N ALA A 208 9.65 -18.34 1.16
CA ALA A 208 8.87 -19.53 1.41
C ALA A 208 9.76 -20.73 1.76
N LYS A 209 9.13 -21.78 2.28
CA LYS A 209 9.79 -23.05 2.60
C LYS A 209 9.02 -24.23 2.04
N LEU A 210 9.75 -25.27 1.61
CA LEU A 210 9.26 -26.61 1.29
C LEU A 210 10.27 -27.61 1.86
N ASN A 211 10.28 -27.80 3.20
CA ASN A 211 11.32 -28.53 3.91
C ASN A 211 10.81 -29.41 5.07
N GLY A 212 9.49 -29.66 5.08
CA GLY A 212 8.87 -30.63 5.98
C GLY A 212 8.49 -30.08 7.36
N ALA A 213 8.10 -30.99 8.22
CA ALA A 213 7.41 -30.73 9.48
C ALA A 213 8.14 -29.81 10.47
N THR A 214 9.46 -29.77 10.43
CA THR A 214 10.30 -28.95 11.32
C THR A 214 11.43 -28.22 10.58
N GLY A 215 11.35 -28.15 9.25
CA GLY A 215 12.33 -27.44 8.44
C GLY A 215 13.63 -28.20 8.16
N ASN A 216 13.66 -29.50 8.39
CA ASN A 216 14.90 -30.29 8.36
C ASN A 216 14.92 -31.40 7.29
N TYR A 217 13.91 -31.46 6.40
CA TYR A 217 13.79 -32.51 5.36
C TYR A 217 13.75 -33.94 5.89
N ASN A 218 13.30 -34.17 7.13
CA ASN A 218 13.36 -35.49 7.77
C ASN A 218 12.68 -36.58 6.94
N ALA A 219 11.44 -36.40 6.52
CA ALA A 219 10.70 -37.39 5.73
C ALA A 219 11.28 -37.53 4.30
N HIS A 220 11.72 -36.42 3.72
CA HIS A 220 12.36 -36.42 2.40
C HIS A 220 13.63 -37.29 2.38
N LEU A 221 14.55 -37.07 3.32
CA LEU A 221 15.79 -37.82 3.44
C LEU A 221 15.57 -39.28 3.85
N ALA A 222 14.50 -39.57 4.61
CA ALA A 222 14.14 -40.94 4.94
C ALA A 222 13.69 -41.73 3.71
N ALA A 223 13.00 -41.06 2.75
CA ALA A 223 12.53 -41.72 1.54
C ALA A 223 13.59 -41.76 0.43
N TYR A 224 14.26 -40.62 0.16
CA TYR A 224 15.25 -40.46 -0.89
C TYR A 224 16.48 -39.72 -0.38
N PRO A 225 17.43 -40.40 0.31
CA PRO A 225 18.60 -39.76 0.92
C PRO A 225 19.63 -39.24 -0.10
N GLU A 226 19.53 -39.67 -1.36
CA GLU A 226 20.44 -39.30 -2.46
C GLU A 226 20.08 -37.95 -3.11
N ILE A 227 18.90 -37.40 -2.83
CA ILE A 227 18.44 -36.12 -3.43
C ILE A 227 18.94 -34.95 -2.60
N ASP A 228 19.49 -33.94 -3.27
CA ASP A 228 19.76 -32.63 -2.66
C ASP A 228 18.43 -31.86 -2.50
N TRP A 229 17.70 -32.16 -1.43
CA TRP A 229 16.39 -31.57 -1.15
C TRP A 229 16.41 -30.03 -0.96
N PRO A 230 17.45 -29.43 -0.33
CA PRO A 230 17.57 -27.98 -0.31
C PRO A 230 17.65 -27.36 -1.70
N ALA A 231 18.44 -27.88 -2.60
CA ALA A 231 18.53 -27.40 -3.97
C ALA A 231 17.25 -27.71 -4.77
N PHE A 232 16.61 -28.87 -4.51
CA PHE A 232 15.32 -29.22 -5.11
C PHE A 232 14.23 -28.25 -4.75
N SER A 233 14.01 -28.01 -3.46
CA SER A 233 13.01 -27.06 -2.96
C SER A 233 13.25 -25.63 -3.46
N ALA A 234 14.51 -25.20 -3.51
CA ALA A 234 14.87 -23.88 -4.05
C ALA A 234 14.44 -23.71 -5.51
N ARG A 235 14.62 -24.77 -6.35
CA ARG A 235 14.17 -24.73 -7.75
C ARG A 235 12.65 -24.65 -7.88
N VAL A 236 11.92 -25.41 -7.05
CA VAL A 236 10.44 -25.36 -7.05
C VAL A 236 9.94 -23.96 -6.68
N LEU A 237 10.46 -23.39 -5.59
CA LEU A 237 10.10 -22.07 -5.13
C LEU A 237 10.46 -20.98 -6.16
N ALA A 238 11.65 -21.06 -6.77
CA ALA A 238 12.05 -20.14 -7.84
C ALA A 238 11.11 -20.24 -9.07
N GLY A 239 10.63 -21.44 -9.41
CA GLY A 239 9.63 -21.64 -10.45
C GLY A 239 8.28 -21.00 -10.14
N LEU A 240 7.97 -20.79 -8.87
CA LEU A 240 6.79 -20.05 -8.38
C LEU A 240 7.07 -18.55 -8.19
N GLY A 241 8.28 -18.07 -8.45
CA GLY A 241 8.69 -16.67 -8.27
C GLY A 241 8.99 -16.29 -6.81
N LEU A 242 9.29 -17.29 -5.97
CA LEU A 242 9.57 -17.11 -4.54
C LEU A 242 11.04 -17.46 -4.22
N GLU A 243 11.57 -16.86 -3.15
CA GLU A 243 12.89 -17.18 -2.62
C GLU A 243 12.79 -18.18 -1.47
N GLN A 244 13.76 -19.13 -1.41
CA GLN A 244 13.79 -20.11 -0.34
C GLN A 244 14.32 -19.52 0.96
N ASN A 245 13.53 -19.62 2.05
CA ASN A 245 14.06 -19.50 3.39
C ASN A 245 14.64 -20.87 3.84
N ARG A 246 15.95 -20.93 4.02
CA ARG A 246 16.65 -22.18 4.37
C ARG A 246 16.59 -22.52 5.86
N HIS A 247 16.43 -21.50 6.73
CA HIS A 247 16.49 -21.65 8.17
C HIS A 247 15.10 -21.40 8.78
N THR A 248 14.29 -22.44 8.77
CA THR A 248 12.90 -22.40 9.21
C THR A 248 12.60 -23.45 10.27
N ILE A 249 11.42 -23.42 10.79
CA ILE A 249 10.84 -24.41 11.68
C ILE A 249 9.66 -25.10 10.97
N GLN A 250 8.55 -25.44 11.64
CA GLN A 250 7.38 -25.90 10.90
C GLN A 250 6.81 -24.80 10.01
N ILE A 251 6.86 -23.53 10.48
CA ILE A 251 6.48 -22.35 9.69
C ILE A 251 7.70 -21.72 9.01
N GLU A 252 7.46 -20.97 7.96
CA GLU A 252 8.30 -19.85 7.56
C GLU A 252 8.06 -18.73 8.61
N PRO A 253 9.09 -18.13 9.25
CA PRO A 253 8.92 -17.25 10.41
C PRO A 253 8.15 -15.95 10.18
N HIS A 254 7.73 -15.65 8.96
CA HIS A 254 6.92 -14.51 8.56
C HIS A 254 7.57 -13.12 8.70
N ASP A 255 8.87 -13.03 8.93
CA ASP A 255 9.57 -11.76 9.06
C ASP A 255 9.44 -10.89 7.79
N TRP A 256 9.48 -11.52 6.61
CA TRP A 256 9.29 -10.83 5.34
C TRP A 256 7.85 -10.27 5.18
N MET A 257 6.85 -11.01 5.69
CA MET A 257 5.46 -10.52 5.72
C MET A 257 5.36 -9.29 6.62
N ALA A 258 5.99 -9.33 7.79
CA ALA A 258 6.04 -8.19 8.70
C ALA A 258 6.67 -6.98 8.03
N ALA A 259 7.82 -7.16 7.35
CA ALA A 259 8.46 -6.09 6.59
C ALA A 259 7.56 -5.52 5.47
N LEU A 260 6.80 -6.37 4.77
CA LEU A 260 5.83 -5.95 3.77
C LEU A 260 4.71 -5.10 4.39
N PHE A 261 4.13 -5.56 5.50
CA PHE A 261 3.03 -4.85 6.17
C PHE A 261 3.48 -3.51 6.74
N ASP A 262 4.69 -3.43 7.29
CA ASP A 262 5.29 -2.19 7.77
C ASP A 262 5.55 -1.21 6.62
N ALA A 263 6.03 -1.69 5.47
CA ALA A 263 6.24 -0.86 4.29
C ALA A 263 4.92 -0.30 3.75
N ILE A 264 3.86 -1.12 3.68
CA ILE A 264 2.52 -0.70 3.28
C ILE A 264 1.95 0.32 4.28
N ALA A 265 2.05 0.06 5.59
CA ALA A 265 1.57 0.97 6.63
C ALA A 265 2.31 2.33 6.58
N ARG A 266 3.59 2.33 6.20
CA ARG A 266 4.38 3.55 6.00
C ARG A 266 3.87 4.35 4.80
N ALA A 267 3.61 3.71 3.66
CA ALA A 267 3.03 4.36 2.49
C ALA A 267 1.63 4.91 2.81
N ASN A 268 0.80 4.17 3.52
CA ASN A 268 -0.50 4.61 4.02
C ASN A 268 -0.40 5.89 4.87
N THR A 269 0.60 6.00 5.74
CA THR A 269 0.80 7.18 6.59
C THR A 269 1.09 8.43 5.76
N ILE A 270 1.75 8.29 4.59
CA ILE A 270 1.99 9.42 3.68
C ILE A 270 0.69 9.89 3.03
N ILE A 271 -0.19 8.96 2.63
CA ILE A 271 -1.49 9.28 2.05
C ILE A 271 -2.41 9.93 3.10
N LEU A 272 -2.41 9.42 4.33
CA LEU A 272 -3.17 9.99 5.44
C LEU A 272 -2.75 11.44 5.74
N ASP A 273 -1.45 11.72 5.73
CA ASP A 273 -0.89 13.06 5.92
C ASP A 273 -1.39 14.00 4.80
N PHE A 274 -1.37 13.53 3.55
CA PHE A 274 -1.91 14.24 2.41
C PHE A 274 -3.42 14.51 2.53
N ASP A 275 -4.22 13.50 2.91
CA ASP A 275 -5.67 13.65 3.09
C ASP A 275 -6.00 14.78 4.07
N ARG A 276 -5.23 14.88 5.17
CA ARG A 276 -5.40 15.93 6.19
C ARG A 276 -5.00 17.31 5.70
N ASP A 277 -3.90 17.42 4.97
CA ASP A 277 -3.46 18.72 4.42
C ASP A 277 -4.46 19.22 3.37
N VAL A 278 -4.94 18.36 2.48
CA VAL A 278 -5.97 18.74 1.50
C VAL A 278 -7.27 19.16 2.18
N TRP A 279 -7.69 18.42 3.21
CA TRP A 279 -8.85 18.83 4.03
C TRP A 279 -8.66 20.22 4.61
N GLY A 280 -7.46 20.52 5.14
CA GLY A 280 -7.08 21.84 5.63
C GLY A 280 -7.15 22.92 4.54
N TYR A 281 -6.59 22.66 3.36
CA TYR A 281 -6.62 23.58 2.23
C TYR A 281 -8.04 23.82 1.68
N ILE A 282 -8.90 22.81 1.71
CA ILE A 282 -10.34 22.99 1.39
C ILE A 282 -10.99 23.94 2.41
N SER A 283 -10.68 23.81 3.70
CA SER A 283 -11.23 24.67 4.75
C SER A 283 -10.76 26.13 4.64
N LEU A 284 -9.56 26.35 4.08
CA LEU A 284 -9.03 27.68 3.74
C LEU A 284 -9.61 28.26 2.43
N GLY A 285 -10.39 27.47 1.69
CA GLY A 285 -10.91 27.86 0.39
C GLY A 285 -9.90 27.81 -0.75
N TYR A 286 -8.72 27.22 -0.55
CA TYR A 286 -7.70 27.04 -1.59
C TYR A 286 -8.13 26.05 -2.65
N PHE A 287 -8.96 25.07 -2.27
CA PHE A 287 -9.62 24.16 -3.19
C PHE A 287 -11.13 24.25 -3.11
N LYS A 288 -11.77 24.11 -4.27
CA LYS A 288 -13.17 23.76 -4.43
C LYS A 288 -13.27 22.30 -4.80
N GLN A 289 -14.43 21.69 -4.57
CA GLN A 289 -14.71 20.33 -5.00
C GLN A 289 -15.78 20.35 -6.06
N ARG A 290 -15.53 19.70 -7.21
CA ARG A 290 -16.53 19.54 -8.26
C ARG A 290 -17.64 18.61 -7.77
N LEU A 291 -18.87 19.06 -7.91
CA LEU A 291 -20.04 18.20 -7.73
C LEU A 291 -20.25 17.37 -8.97
N LYS A 292 -20.54 16.09 -8.80
CA LYS A 292 -21.09 15.27 -9.88
C LYS A 292 -22.59 15.50 -9.92
N GLU A 293 -23.15 15.54 -11.15
CA GLU A 293 -24.58 15.67 -11.35
C GLU A 293 -25.34 14.59 -10.57
N GLY A 294 -26.31 15.01 -9.74
CA GLY A 294 -27.09 14.13 -8.86
C GLY A 294 -26.46 13.85 -7.48
N GLU A 295 -25.24 14.30 -7.19
CA GLU A 295 -24.67 14.20 -5.83
C GLU A 295 -25.26 15.29 -4.90
N VAL A 296 -25.66 14.91 -3.68
CA VAL A 296 -26.09 15.83 -2.62
C VAL A 296 -24.93 16.06 -1.67
N GLY A 297 -24.39 17.28 -1.65
CA GLY A 297 -23.21 17.63 -0.84
C GLY A 297 -23.49 17.68 0.67
N SER A 298 -24.71 18.01 1.07
CA SER A 298 -25.17 18.04 2.46
C SER A 298 -26.69 17.88 2.51
N SER A 299 -27.19 17.11 3.49
CA SER A 299 -28.62 16.91 3.71
C SER A 299 -29.34 18.17 4.20
N THR A 300 -28.62 19.14 4.80
CA THR A 300 -29.19 20.32 5.47
C THR A 300 -28.78 21.63 4.82
N MET A 301 -27.59 21.73 4.25
CA MET A 301 -27.03 22.94 3.65
C MET A 301 -26.65 22.68 2.18
N PRO A 302 -27.49 23.02 1.20
CA PRO A 302 -27.25 22.65 -0.21
C PRO A 302 -25.97 23.22 -0.81
N HIS A 303 -25.43 24.32 -0.28
CA HIS A 303 -24.19 24.95 -0.72
C HIS A 303 -22.93 24.29 -0.16
N LYS A 304 -23.05 23.37 0.82
CA LYS A 304 -21.93 22.77 1.53
C LYS A 304 -21.47 21.49 0.84
N VAL A 305 -20.28 21.50 0.26
CA VAL A 305 -19.64 20.34 -0.36
C VAL A 305 -18.56 19.81 0.57
N ASN A 306 -18.83 18.67 1.20
CA ASN A 306 -17.91 18.05 2.16
C ASN A 306 -16.79 17.30 1.46
N PRO A 307 -15.53 17.27 1.99
CA PRO A 307 -14.41 16.51 1.45
C PRO A 307 -14.48 15.01 1.82
N ILE A 308 -15.64 14.38 1.62
CA ILE A 308 -15.97 13.04 2.10
C ILE A 308 -15.05 11.95 1.53
N ASP A 309 -14.46 12.16 0.35
CA ASP A 309 -13.56 11.19 -0.25
C ASP A 309 -12.22 11.14 0.53
N PHE A 310 -11.67 12.27 0.95
CA PHE A 310 -10.47 12.34 1.79
C PHE A 310 -10.71 11.83 3.22
N GLU A 311 -11.87 12.16 3.82
CA GLU A 311 -12.29 11.63 5.12
C GLU A 311 -12.48 10.11 5.08
N ASN A 312 -13.04 9.56 3.99
CA ASN A 312 -13.18 8.13 3.77
C ASN A 312 -11.82 7.45 3.59
N SER A 313 -10.89 8.08 2.87
CA SER A 313 -9.51 7.61 2.73
C SER A 313 -8.81 7.55 4.09
N GLU A 314 -8.78 8.64 4.85
CA GLU A 314 -8.18 8.71 6.18
C GLU A 314 -8.74 7.63 7.12
N GLY A 315 -10.08 7.49 7.18
CA GLY A 315 -10.74 6.52 8.06
C GLY A 315 -10.36 5.07 7.72
N ASN A 316 -10.35 4.71 6.42
CA ASN A 316 -10.00 3.36 6.00
C ASN A 316 -8.49 3.07 6.12
N ILE A 317 -7.62 4.07 5.94
CA ILE A 317 -6.18 3.95 6.23
C ILE A 317 -5.96 3.64 7.71
N GLY A 318 -6.69 4.29 8.60
CA GLY A 318 -6.59 4.02 10.04
C GLY A 318 -6.88 2.56 10.38
N LEU A 319 -7.96 2.00 9.81
CA LEU A 319 -8.33 0.59 9.96
C LEU A 319 -7.29 -0.34 9.33
N ALA A 320 -6.86 -0.05 8.10
CA ALA A 320 -5.82 -0.82 7.42
C ALA A 320 -4.54 -0.90 8.26
N ASN A 321 -4.05 0.24 8.74
CA ASN A 321 -2.82 0.31 9.52
C ASN A 321 -2.93 -0.41 10.87
N ALA A 322 -4.09 -0.40 11.51
CA ALA A 322 -4.30 -1.15 12.75
C ALA A 322 -4.14 -2.67 12.52
N VAL A 323 -4.73 -3.20 11.43
CA VAL A 323 -4.61 -4.62 11.10
C VAL A 323 -3.21 -4.96 10.61
N LEU A 324 -2.61 -4.16 9.72
CA LEU A 324 -1.24 -4.37 9.21
C LEU A 324 -0.20 -4.41 10.33
N ARG A 325 -0.28 -3.49 11.29
CA ARG A 325 0.64 -3.47 12.45
C ARG A 325 0.46 -4.68 13.34
N HIS A 326 -0.79 -5.08 13.61
CA HIS A 326 -1.04 -6.30 14.36
C HIS A 326 -0.47 -7.54 13.65
N LEU A 327 -0.64 -7.64 12.32
CA LEU A 327 -0.05 -8.73 11.52
C LEU A 327 1.49 -8.71 11.59
N ALA A 328 2.12 -7.54 11.45
CA ALA A 328 3.57 -7.39 11.51
C ALA A 328 4.15 -7.77 12.88
N GLU A 329 3.46 -7.42 13.97
CA GLU A 329 3.90 -7.73 15.33
C GLU A 329 3.63 -9.19 15.72
N LYS A 330 2.50 -9.76 15.27
CA LYS A 330 2.04 -11.08 15.71
C LYS A 330 2.66 -12.23 14.93
N LEU A 331 2.76 -12.13 13.61
CA LEU A 331 3.11 -13.27 12.76
C LEU A 331 4.53 -13.82 13.02
N PRO A 332 5.57 -12.99 13.28
CA PRO A 332 6.89 -13.50 13.63
C PRO A 332 6.97 -14.18 15.00
N VAL A 333 5.91 -14.09 15.82
CA VAL A 333 5.89 -14.64 17.18
C VAL A 333 5.08 -15.93 17.22
N SER A 334 5.77 -17.05 17.39
CA SER A 334 5.18 -18.37 17.56
C SER A 334 5.83 -19.11 18.72
N ARG A 335 5.11 -20.05 19.37
CA ARG A 335 5.65 -20.87 20.45
C ARG A 335 6.43 -22.04 19.87
N TRP A 336 7.67 -22.17 20.28
CA TRP A 336 8.58 -23.23 19.83
C TRP A 336 8.65 -23.34 18.30
N GLN A 337 8.36 -24.51 17.73
CA GLN A 337 8.42 -24.71 16.29
C GLN A 337 7.14 -24.27 15.57
N ARG A 338 6.02 -24.17 16.25
CA ARG A 338 4.75 -23.58 15.84
C ARG A 338 3.68 -23.64 16.92
N ASP A 339 2.84 -22.58 17.00
CA ASP A 339 1.48 -22.68 17.52
C ASP A 339 0.46 -22.29 16.41
N LEU A 340 -0.85 -22.50 16.65
CA LEU A 340 -1.86 -22.28 15.61
C LEU A 340 -2.39 -20.83 15.55
N THR A 341 -1.85 -19.90 16.33
CA THR A 341 -2.36 -18.53 16.36
C THR A 341 -2.10 -17.77 15.06
N ASP A 342 -1.05 -18.13 14.32
CA ASP A 342 -0.75 -17.60 12.99
C ASP A 342 -1.89 -17.85 12.00
N SER A 343 -2.42 -19.07 11.94
CA SER A 343 -3.52 -19.44 11.05
C SER A 343 -4.78 -18.59 11.25
N THR A 344 -5.11 -18.26 12.51
CA THR A 344 -6.24 -17.38 12.83
C THR A 344 -6.02 -15.97 12.30
N VAL A 345 -4.81 -15.45 12.47
CA VAL A 345 -4.46 -14.06 12.13
C VAL A 345 -4.30 -13.87 10.63
N LEU A 346 -3.69 -14.83 9.94
CA LEU A 346 -3.50 -14.82 8.47
C LEU A 346 -4.82 -14.76 7.68
N ARG A 347 -5.95 -15.20 8.25
CA ARG A 347 -7.28 -15.05 7.63
C ARG A 347 -7.69 -13.58 7.42
N ASN A 348 -6.99 -12.62 8.04
CA ASN A 348 -7.25 -11.19 7.93
C ASN A 348 -6.38 -10.48 6.88
N LEU A 349 -5.59 -11.19 6.09
CA LEU A 349 -4.78 -10.60 5.00
C LEU A 349 -5.65 -9.77 4.04
N GLY A 350 -6.76 -10.35 3.59
CA GLY A 350 -7.72 -9.67 2.72
C GLY A 350 -8.40 -8.47 3.36
N VAL A 351 -8.56 -8.48 4.69
CA VAL A 351 -9.14 -7.35 5.44
C VAL A 351 -8.19 -6.16 5.43
N ALA A 352 -6.93 -6.37 5.77
CA ALA A 352 -5.91 -5.32 5.79
C ALA A 352 -5.75 -4.64 4.42
N LEU A 353 -5.51 -5.46 3.38
CA LEU A 353 -5.29 -4.96 2.02
C LEU A 353 -6.57 -4.43 1.37
N GLY A 354 -7.73 -4.97 1.74
CA GLY A 354 -9.04 -4.48 1.30
C GLY A 354 -9.30 -3.04 1.77
N TYR A 355 -9.03 -2.72 3.03
CA TYR A 355 -9.13 -1.35 3.54
C TYR A 355 -8.12 -0.41 2.87
N CYS A 356 -6.89 -0.85 2.57
CA CYS A 356 -5.94 -0.08 1.78
C CYS A 356 -6.54 0.30 0.42
N LEU A 357 -7.09 -0.68 -0.31
CA LEU A 357 -7.64 -0.46 -1.64
C LEU A 357 -8.84 0.50 -1.63
N VAL A 358 -9.73 0.37 -0.64
CA VAL A 358 -10.87 1.30 -0.45
C VAL A 358 -10.37 2.72 -0.20
N ALA A 359 -9.34 2.89 0.61
CA ALA A 359 -8.74 4.19 0.93
C ALA A 359 -8.09 4.84 -0.31
N TYR A 360 -7.26 4.08 -1.03
CA TYR A 360 -6.56 4.59 -2.22
C TYR A 360 -7.54 5.03 -3.31
N ASP A 361 -8.58 4.25 -3.55
CA ASP A 361 -9.65 4.59 -4.47
C ASP A 361 -10.43 5.84 -4.03
N ALA A 362 -10.66 6.00 -2.73
CA ALA A 362 -11.28 7.21 -2.18
C ALA A 362 -10.38 8.45 -2.37
N CYS A 363 -9.10 8.36 -2.05
CA CYS A 363 -8.13 9.44 -2.25
C CYS A 363 -8.05 9.86 -3.73
N LEU A 364 -7.96 8.91 -4.67
CA LEU A 364 -7.98 9.19 -6.12
C LEU A 364 -9.24 9.94 -6.54
N ARG A 365 -10.43 9.50 -6.10
CA ARG A 365 -11.67 10.23 -6.40
C ARG A 365 -11.69 11.62 -5.80
N GLY A 366 -11.15 11.80 -4.59
CA GLY A 366 -10.99 13.10 -3.97
C GLY A 366 -10.13 14.03 -4.83
N ILE A 367 -8.96 13.54 -5.27
CA ILE A 367 -8.04 14.26 -6.16
C ILE A 367 -8.74 14.66 -7.48
N ASP A 368 -9.50 13.77 -8.09
CA ASP A 368 -10.20 14.05 -9.34
C ASP A 368 -11.30 15.10 -9.22
N LYS A 369 -11.80 15.35 -8.01
CA LYS A 369 -12.79 16.39 -7.71
C LYS A 369 -12.16 17.73 -7.33
N LEU A 370 -10.85 17.82 -7.06
CA LEU A 370 -10.19 19.05 -6.66
C LEU A 370 -10.17 20.08 -7.80
N GLU A 371 -10.48 21.30 -7.46
CA GLU A 371 -10.37 22.48 -8.32
C GLU A 371 -9.64 23.57 -7.55
N VAL A 372 -8.49 24.01 -8.06
CA VAL A 372 -7.67 25.03 -7.44
C VAL A 372 -8.37 26.39 -7.51
N ASN A 373 -8.52 27.05 -6.37
CA ASN A 373 -9.03 28.39 -6.25
C ASN A 373 -7.85 29.39 -6.16
N ALA A 374 -7.23 29.66 -7.29
CA ALA A 374 -6.07 30.56 -7.37
C ALA A 374 -6.35 31.95 -6.75
N ALA A 375 -7.56 32.48 -6.91
CA ALA A 375 -7.92 33.76 -6.34
C ALA A 375 -7.85 33.78 -4.80
N ALA A 376 -8.27 32.70 -4.13
CA ALA A 376 -8.17 32.64 -2.67
C ALA A 376 -6.72 32.48 -2.20
N ILE A 377 -5.92 31.66 -2.91
CA ILE A 377 -4.49 31.49 -2.63
C ILE A 377 -3.76 32.81 -2.81
N ASP A 378 -4.06 33.53 -3.89
CA ASP A 378 -3.45 34.81 -4.21
C ASP A 378 -3.81 35.91 -3.18
N ALA A 379 -5.06 35.94 -2.76
CA ALA A 379 -5.50 36.92 -1.76
C ALA A 379 -4.84 36.71 -0.38
N ASP A 380 -4.64 35.43 0.00
CA ASP A 380 -4.00 35.09 1.28
C ASP A 380 -2.52 35.48 1.30
N ILE A 381 -1.78 35.18 0.23
CA ILE A 381 -0.35 35.53 0.16
C ILE A 381 -0.11 37.01 0.03
N ASP A 382 -0.94 37.73 -0.74
CA ASP A 382 -0.81 39.20 -0.94
C ASP A 382 -1.07 40.01 0.35
N ALA A 383 -1.83 39.45 1.27
CA ALA A 383 -2.10 40.08 2.57
C ALA A 383 -0.95 39.96 3.57
N CYS A 384 0.07 39.11 3.31
CA CYS A 384 1.09 38.68 4.28
C CYS A 384 2.48 39.28 3.97
N TRP A 385 2.62 40.60 4.00
CA TRP A 385 3.92 41.28 3.75
C TRP A 385 4.97 41.01 4.82
N GLU A 386 4.59 40.61 6.03
CA GLU A 386 5.45 40.28 7.16
C GLU A 386 6.37 39.07 6.88
N VAL A 387 6.03 38.19 5.95
CA VAL A 387 6.89 37.05 5.57
C VAL A 387 8.20 37.50 4.94
N LEU A 388 8.26 38.70 4.40
CA LEU A 388 9.46 39.29 3.83
C LEU A 388 10.45 39.79 4.88
N ALA A 389 10.09 39.81 6.15
CA ALA A 389 11.05 40.11 7.22
C ALA A 389 12.22 39.12 7.24
N GLU A 390 11.97 37.87 6.87
CA GLU A 390 13.00 36.83 6.81
C GLU A 390 14.11 37.13 5.80
N PRO A 391 13.83 37.37 4.50
CA PRO A 391 14.87 37.68 3.53
C PRO A 391 15.55 39.02 3.82
N VAL A 392 14.83 40.01 4.33
CA VAL A 392 15.41 41.32 4.69
C VAL A 392 16.44 41.17 5.80
N GLN A 393 16.11 40.49 6.93
CA GLN A 393 17.09 40.27 7.98
C GLN A 393 18.29 39.44 7.52
N THR A 394 18.05 38.47 6.63
CA THR A 394 19.11 37.60 6.11
C THR A 394 20.12 38.40 5.27
N VAL A 395 19.61 39.31 4.43
CA VAL A 395 20.47 40.23 3.68
C VAL A 395 21.19 41.23 4.58
N MET A 396 20.50 41.80 5.59
CA MET A 396 21.14 42.66 6.59
C MET A 396 22.30 41.97 7.29
N ARG A 397 22.11 40.67 7.70
CA ARG A 397 23.19 39.88 8.32
C ARG A 397 24.36 39.69 7.38
N ARG A 398 24.11 39.37 6.10
CA ARG A 398 25.18 39.23 5.07
C ARG A 398 26.06 40.44 4.98
N TYR A 399 25.50 41.67 5.14
CA TYR A 399 26.22 42.93 5.02
C TYR A 399 26.62 43.52 6.38
N GLY A 400 26.50 42.75 7.48
CA GLY A 400 27.00 43.17 8.78
C GLY A 400 26.22 44.30 9.46
N LEU A 401 24.96 44.54 9.07
CA LEU A 401 24.12 45.54 9.72
C LEU A 401 23.84 45.14 11.18
N PRO A 402 23.80 46.10 12.13
CA PRO A 402 23.60 45.79 13.53
C PRO A 402 22.16 45.35 13.83
N GLN A 403 21.99 44.41 14.70
CA GLN A 403 20.70 43.97 15.29
C GLN A 403 19.55 43.77 14.25
N PRO A 404 19.74 42.99 13.17
CA PRO A 404 18.74 42.85 12.11
C PRO A 404 17.37 42.38 12.61
N TYR A 405 17.36 41.41 13.51
CA TYR A 405 16.11 40.86 14.06
C TYR A 405 15.35 41.89 14.92
N GLU A 406 16.10 42.59 15.78
CA GLU A 406 15.53 43.59 16.70
C GLU A 406 14.93 44.76 15.94
N GLN A 407 15.59 45.21 14.86
CA GLN A 407 15.06 46.30 14.00
C GLN A 407 13.74 45.90 13.34
N LEU A 408 13.65 44.70 12.76
CA LEU A 408 12.44 44.18 12.15
C LEU A 408 11.34 43.90 13.18
N LYS A 409 11.71 43.35 14.34
CA LYS A 409 10.77 43.14 15.46
C LYS A 409 10.16 44.49 15.94
N ALA A 410 10.92 45.56 15.92
CA ALA A 410 10.41 46.89 16.24
C ALA A 410 9.38 47.36 15.20
N LEU A 411 9.60 47.04 13.91
CA LEU A 411 8.66 47.35 12.82
C LEU A 411 7.33 46.58 12.94
N THR A 412 7.36 45.35 13.50
CA THR A 412 6.17 44.45 13.63
C THR A 412 5.38 44.68 14.91
N ARG A 413 5.83 45.47 15.88
CA ARG A 413 5.19 45.64 17.18
C ARG A 413 3.77 46.18 17.06
N GLY A 414 2.77 45.26 17.28
CA GLY A 414 1.37 45.61 17.45
C GLY A 414 0.57 45.89 16.16
N ARG A 415 1.18 45.77 14.99
CA ARG A 415 0.51 45.90 13.66
C ARG A 415 1.22 44.97 12.66
N GLY A 416 0.46 44.40 11.71
CA GLY A 416 1.04 43.72 10.56
C GLY A 416 1.96 44.66 9.76
N ILE A 417 3.00 44.12 9.12
CA ILE A 417 3.87 44.87 8.22
C ILE A 417 3.10 45.16 6.93
N THR A 418 2.91 46.45 6.59
CA THR A 418 2.41 46.80 5.26
C THR A 418 3.52 46.87 4.23
N GLU A 419 3.17 46.77 2.94
CA GLU A 419 4.09 47.01 1.83
C GLU A 419 4.86 48.29 1.97
N GLN A 420 4.15 49.39 2.21
CA GLN A 420 4.76 50.72 2.33
C GLN A 420 5.78 50.77 3.47
N ALA A 421 5.41 50.28 4.66
CA ALA A 421 6.30 50.33 5.84
C ALA A 421 7.57 49.48 5.61
N LEU A 422 7.43 48.33 4.96
CA LEU A 422 8.58 47.49 4.63
C LEU A 422 9.50 48.12 3.60
N ARG A 423 8.95 48.72 2.53
CA ARG A 423 9.72 49.43 1.50
C ARG A 423 10.46 50.63 2.05
N GLU A 424 9.81 51.45 2.88
CA GLU A 424 10.44 52.55 3.58
C GLU A 424 11.58 52.09 4.48
N PHE A 425 11.39 51.01 5.21
CA PHE A 425 12.43 50.43 6.04
C PHE A 425 13.63 49.99 5.20
N ILE A 426 13.41 49.24 4.12
CA ILE A 426 14.49 48.73 3.21
C ILE A 426 15.22 49.93 2.57
N ALA A 427 14.52 50.97 2.17
CA ALA A 427 15.12 52.16 1.57
C ALA A 427 16.09 52.86 2.54
N GLY A 428 15.80 52.86 3.83
CA GLY A 428 16.62 53.41 4.89
C GLY A 428 17.86 52.57 5.29
N LEU A 429 17.94 51.31 4.85
CA LEU A 429 19.08 50.45 5.20
C LEU A 429 20.37 50.88 4.49
N ASP A 430 21.52 50.78 5.17
CA ASP A 430 22.85 51.00 4.59
C ASP A 430 23.31 49.70 3.90
N LEU A 431 22.75 49.45 2.70
CA LEU A 431 23.02 48.32 1.85
C LEU A 431 23.62 48.78 0.49
N PRO A 432 24.46 47.99 -0.17
CA PRO A 432 24.82 48.24 -1.55
C PRO A 432 23.60 48.35 -2.47
N ALA A 433 23.71 49.09 -3.54
CA ALA A 433 22.58 49.45 -4.40
C ALA A 433 21.88 48.24 -5.00
N GLU A 434 22.62 47.23 -5.44
CA GLU A 434 22.07 46.03 -6.09
C GLU A 434 21.28 45.14 -5.13
N PRO A 435 21.76 44.69 -3.95
CA PRO A 435 20.94 43.95 -2.99
C PRO A 435 19.73 44.75 -2.45
N LYS A 436 19.90 46.07 -2.24
CA LYS A 436 18.79 46.94 -1.85
C LYS A 436 17.71 46.96 -2.92
N ALA A 437 18.05 47.09 -4.19
CA ALA A 437 17.11 47.08 -5.30
C ALA A 437 16.37 45.75 -5.41
N ARG A 438 17.04 44.61 -5.20
CA ARG A 438 16.42 43.29 -5.17
C ARG A 438 15.39 43.14 -4.04
N LEU A 439 15.71 43.61 -2.84
CA LEU A 439 14.77 43.57 -1.70
C LEU A 439 13.55 44.49 -1.97
N LEU A 440 13.76 45.68 -2.55
CA LEU A 440 12.66 46.59 -2.91
C LEU A 440 11.74 46.02 -4.01
N ALA A 441 12.26 45.21 -4.90
CA ALA A 441 11.47 44.54 -5.96
C ALA A 441 10.74 43.28 -5.46
N MET A 442 11.10 42.77 -4.29
CA MET A 442 10.56 41.49 -3.76
C MET A 442 9.11 41.70 -3.29
N THR A 443 8.28 40.72 -3.59
CA THR A 443 6.89 40.57 -3.09
C THR A 443 6.72 39.23 -2.41
N PRO A 444 5.71 39.04 -1.56
CA PRO A 444 5.42 37.72 -1.00
C PRO A 444 5.31 36.63 -2.06
N ARG A 445 4.67 36.90 -3.21
CA ARG A 445 4.56 35.95 -4.34
C ARG A 445 5.88 35.63 -5.00
N SER A 446 6.84 36.53 -5.04
CA SER A 446 8.14 36.31 -5.64
C SER A 446 9.14 35.60 -4.73
N TYR A 447 8.82 35.51 -3.43
CA TYR A 447 9.70 34.91 -2.41
C TYR A 447 9.45 33.40 -2.24
N VAL A 448 9.47 32.65 -3.31
CA VAL A 448 9.23 31.20 -3.34
C VAL A 448 10.51 30.37 -3.53
N GLY A 449 11.65 31.00 -3.59
CA GLY A 449 12.96 30.32 -3.75
C GLY A 449 13.00 29.40 -4.96
N LEU A 450 13.35 28.15 -4.75
CA LEU A 450 13.43 27.10 -5.77
C LEU A 450 12.16 26.24 -5.88
N ALA A 451 11.05 26.62 -5.24
CA ALA A 451 9.86 25.75 -5.12
C ALA A 451 9.33 25.29 -6.49
N ALA A 452 9.22 26.22 -7.46
CA ALA A 452 8.75 25.88 -8.80
C ALA A 452 9.66 24.88 -9.55
N ARG A 453 10.95 25.03 -9.38
CA ARG A 453 11.95 24.10 -9.94
C ARG A 453 11.83 22.73 -9.28
N LEU A 454 11.81 22.66 -7.95
CA LEU A 454 11.70 21.42 -7.19
C LEU A 454 10.38 20.68 -7.46
N ALA A 455 9.30 21.40 -7.79
CA ALA A 455 8.05 20.79 -8.19
C ALA A 455 8.14 20.05 -9.54
N ARG A 456 9.06 20.42 -10.41
CA ARG A 456 9.28 19.83 -11.74
C ARG A 456 10.37 18.75 -11.79
N GLU A 457 11.16 18.63 -10.74
CA GLU A 457 12.27 17.66 -10.64
C GLU A 457 11.84 16.30 -10.06
N LEU A 458 10.58 15.86 -10.28
CA LEU A 458 10.02 14.58 -9.80
C LEU A 458 10.35 13.41 -10.72
#